data_040b6ad2f1dbb28306a0a5bbea9ca64a
#
_entry.id   040b6ad2f1dbb28306a0a5bbea9ca64a
#
_cell.length_a   1.000
_cell.length_b   1.000
_cell.length_c   1.000
_cell.angle_alpha   90.00
_cell.angle_beta   90.00
_cell.angle_gamma   90.00
#
_symmetry.space_group_name_H-M   'P 1'
#
loop_
_entity.id
_entity.type
_entity.pdbx_description
1 polymer ?
#
loop_
_entity_poly.entity_id
_entity_poly.type
_entity_poly.pdbx_seq_one_letter_code
_entity_poly.pdbx_strand_id
1 'polypeptide(L)'
;FADKVKGILEMYLGGQNIGTAEKALLFGEANPSGKLAETFPEKLSHNPSYLNFPGNMDDVDYAEGIFVGYRYYDEKGINPLFPFGHGLSYTTFEYSNLTVSENEIKDDKTLTVMVDVTNTGDRDGMEIVQLYVSDKESSVRRPVRELKGFEKLFLKAGETKKAVFHLDKRSFAYYEPDIHDWFVEYGEFIIEAGSSSRDIRLSTSVYVSSDTKLPVHFTLNTTCGEINSIPEGRAMFENILSQIDCGFGDTASDDLGASAKEMMEAMIRDMPLRTLVTFTNVPDITRAKMSEMVENLNEMLAEK
;
A
#
# COMPACT_ATOMS: atom_id res chain seq x y z
N PHE A 1 -11.18 28.69 -8.35
CA PHE A 1 -11.25 29.97 -7.59
C PHE A 1 -10.09 30.08 -6.57
N ALA A 2 -9.48 28.95 -6.16
CA ALA A 2 -8.41 28.92 -5.16
C ALA A 2 -7.19 29.78 -5.54
N ASP A 3 -6.91 29.88 -6.83
CA ASP A 3 -5.86 30.72 -7.41
C ASP A 3 -6.15 32.22 -7.36
N LYS A 4 -7.40 32.60 -7.06
CA LYS A 4 -7.89 34.00 -7.07
C LYS A 4 -8.03 34.58 -5.68
N VAL A 5 -7.87 33.80 -4.63
CA VAL A 5 -7.99 34.21 -3.23
C VAL A 5 -6.67 34.05 -2.49
N LYS A 6 -6.42 34.86 -1.46
CA LYS A 6 -5.18 34.81 -0.69
C LYS A 6 -5.19 33.77 0.42
N GLY A 7 -6.37 33.30 0.81
CA GLY A 7 -6.54 32.29 1.86
C GLY A 7 -7.93 31.69 1.77
N ILE A 8 -8.03 30.46 2.25
CA ILE A 8 -9.27 29.69 2.35
C ILE A 8 -9.35 29.18 3.78
N LEU A 9 -10.47 29.42 4.43
CA LEU A 9 -10.78 28.85 5.74
C LEU A 9 -11.91 27.85 5.56
N GLU A 10 -11.55 26.56 5.68
CA GLU A 10 -12.52 25.46 5.63
C GLU A 10 -13.01 25.14 7.04
N MET A 11 -14.28 25.41 7.30
CA MET A 11 -14.90 25.26 8.63
C MET A 11 -15.82 24.05 8.73
N TYR A 12 -16.03 23.32 7.63
CA TYR A 12 -16.98 22.21 7.58
C TYR A 12 -18.36 22.60 8.20
N LEU A 13 -18.89 21.76 9.05
CA LEU A 13 -20.15 21.99 9.77
C LEU A 13 -19.84 22.43 11.21
N GLY A 14 -19.52 23.70 11.39
CA GLY A 14 -18.99 24.28 12.65
C GLY A 14 -19.99 24.37 13.81
N GLY A 15 -21.24 24.01 13.60
CA GLY A 15 -22.27 24.00 14.64
C GLY A 15 -22.70 25.40 15.11
N GLN A 16 -23.28 25.49 16.32
CA GLN A 16 -23.94 26.69 16.83
C GLN A 16 -23.02 27.89 16.98
N ASN A 17 -21.75 27.68 17.34
CA ASN A 17 -20.79 28.76 17.61
C ASN A 17 -19.82 29.06 16.46
N ILE A 18 -20.13 28.66 15.23
CA ILE A 18 -19.26 28.83 14.08
C ILE A 18 -18.81 30.27 13.87
N GLY A 19 -19.70 31.23 13.95
CA GLY A 19 -19.36 32.65 13.75
C GLY A 19 -18.36 33.19 14.77
N THR A 20 -18.42 32.74 16.04
CA THR A 20 -17.43 33.11 17.06
C THR A 20 -16.06 32.49 16.75
N ALA A 21 -16.05 31.25 16.30
CA ALA A 21 -14.81 30.55 15.90
C ALA A 21 -14.19 31.21 14.66
N GLU A 22 -14.98 31.51 13.64
CA GLU A 22 -14.52 32.22 12.43
C GLU A 22 -13.91 33.57 12.77
N LYS A 23 -14.59 34.36 13.59
CA LYS A 23 -14.07 35.65 14.08
C LYS A 23 -12.71 35.48 14.74
N ALA A 24 -12.60 34.54 15.68
CA ALA A 24 -11.37 34.29 16.42
C ALA A 24 -10.19 33.90 15.50
N LEU A 25 -10.45 33.10 14.49
CA LEU A 25 -9.44 32.70 13.49
C LEU A 25 -9.09 33.87 12.57
N LEU A 26 -10.09 34.57 11.98
CA LEU A 26 -9.85 35.63 11.01
C LEU A 26 -9.12 36.85 11.61
N PHE A 27 -9.36 37.16 12.89
CA PHE A 27 -8.72 38.27 13.59
C PHE A 27 -7.49 37.86 14.42
N GLY A 28 -7.08 36.58 14.35
CA GLY A 28 -5.87 36.08 15.01
C GLY A 28 -5.99 35.97 16.53
N GLU A 29 -7.22 35.97 17.08
CA GLU A 29 -7.48 35.66 18.49
C GLU A 29 -7.19 34.17 18.79
N ALA A 30 -7.32 33.30 17.76
CA ALA A 30 -6.94 31.90 17.79
C ALA A 30 -6.03 31.58 16.62
N ASN A 31 -5.13 30.62 16.80
CA ASN A 31 -4.27 30.07 15.74
C ASN A 31 -4.92 28.81 15.13
N PRO A 32 -5.14 28.76 13.80
CA PRO A 32 -5.70 27.58 13.18
C PRO A 32 -4.76 26.38 13.35
N SER A 33 -5.34 25.21 13.62
CA SER A 33 -4.58 23.97 13.85
C SER A 33 -5.30 22.74 13.32
N GLY A 34 -6.42 22.93 12.64
CA GLY A 34 -7.14 21.85 11.96
C GLY A 34 -6.39 21.37 10.72
N LYS A 35 -6.56 20.09 10.42
CA LYS A 35 -6.06 19.48 9.18
C LYS A 35 -7.23 18.87 8.43
N LEU A 36 -7.18 18.91 7.09
CA LEU A 36 -8.21 18.32 6.25
C LEU A 36 -8.29 16.81 6.47
N ALA A 37 -9.50 16.32 6.75
CA ALA A 37 -9.77 14.89 6.92
C ALA A 37 -10.02 14.16 5.59
N GLU A 38 -9.91 14.87 4.47
CA GLU A 38 -10.11 14.37 3.12
C GLU A 38 -9.18 15.05 2.12
N THR A 39 -9.13 14.52 0.90
CA THR A 39 -8.38 15.12 -0.21
C THR A 39 -9.31 15.94 -1.08
N PHE A 40 -9.00 17.19 -1.32
CA PHE A 40 -9.74 18.06 -2.24
C PHE A 40 -9.15 17.97 -3.64
N PRO A 41 -9.88 17.43 -4.62
CA PRO A 41 -9.41 17.34 -5.99
C PRO A 41 -9.47 18.69 -6.71
N GLU A 42 -8.65 18.87 -7.74
CA GLU A 42 -8.78 20.01 -8.66
C GLU A 42 -10.06 19.97 -9.48
N LYS A 43 -10.52 18.75 -9.82
CA LYS A 43 -11.68 18.50 -10.68
C LYS A 43 -12.51 17.36 -10.09
N LEU A 44 -13.82 17.45 -10.27
CA LEU A 44 -14.72 16.37 -9.86
C LEU A 44 -14.35 15.02 -10.50
N SER A 45 -13.90 15.02 -11.77
CA SER A 45 -13.47 13.81 -12.48
C SER A 45 -12.19 13.17 -11.91
N HIS A 46 -11.49 13.82 -10.99
CA HIS A 46 -10.35 13.23 -10.26
C HIS A 46 -10.79 12.42 -9.03
N ASN A 47 -12.07 12.46 -8.67
CA ASN A 47 -12.57 11.66 -7.55
C ASN A 47 -12.59 10.17 -7.93
N PRO A 48 -12.10 9.26 -7.10
CA PRO A 48 -12.06 7.83 -7.41
C PRO A 48 -13.43 7.21 -7.69
N SER A 49 -14.51 7.73 -7.09
CA SER A 49 -15.87 7.26 -7.30
C SER A 49 -16.59 7.93 -8.47
N TYR A 50 -15.93 8.80 -9.24
CA TYR A 50 -16.57 9.65 -10.27
C TYR A 50 -17.41 8.89 -11.28
N LEU A 51 -17.01 7.69 -11.69
CA LEU A 51 -17.74 6.88 -12.64
C LEU A 51 -18.82 5.99 -11.99
N ASN A 52 -18.71 5.75 -10.68
CA ASN A 52 -19.53 4.77 -9.98
C ASN A 52 -20.59 5.44 -9.09
N PHE A 53 -20.46 6.71 -8.78
CA PHE A 53 -21.43 7.48 -8.00
C PHE A 53 -22.26 8.39 -8.92
N PRO A 54 -23.59 8.46 -8.78
CA PRO A 54 -24.45 7.91 -7.71
C PRO A 54 -24.83 6.42 -7.89
N GLY A 55 -24.30 5.74 -8.89
CA GLY A 55 -24.63 4.36 -9.19
C GLY A 55 -25.61 4.21 -10.35
N ASN A 56 -26.10 3.00 -10.53
CA ASN A 56 -27.08 2.64 -11.55
C ASN A 56 -28.31 2.03 -10.88
N MET A 57 -29.45 2.72 -10.99
CA MET A 57 -30.69 2.36 -10.28
C MET A 57 -30.49 2.31 -8.76
N ASP A 58 -30.60 1.13 -8.14
CA ASP A 58 -30.49 0.93 -6.70
C ASP A 58 -29.09 0.43 -6.27
N ASP A 59 -28.18 0.24 -7.22
CA ASP A 59 -26.83 -0.32 -6.98
C ASP A 59 -25.74 0.74 -7.09
N VAL A 60 -24.79 0.72 -6.16
CA VAL A 60 -23.57 1.56 -6.17
C VAL A 60 -22.34 0.66 -6.00
N ASP A 61 -21.46 0.69 -7.00
CA ASP A 61 -20.21 -0.06 -6.97
C ASP A 61 -19.12 0.74 -6.25
N TYR A 62 -18.52 0.17 -5.22
CA TYR A 62 -17.30 0.69 -4.58
C TYR A 62 -16.04 0.13 -5.28
N ALA A 63 -15.91 0.45 -6.58
CA ALA A 63 -14.90 -0.13 -7.45
C ALA A 63 -13.47 0.33 -7.11
N GLU A 64 -13.30 1.39 -6.33
CA GLU A 64 -12.02 1.87 -5.86
C GLU A 64 -11.34 0.95 -4.85
N GLY A 65 -12.09 0.06 -4.17
CA GLY A 65 -11.58 -0.86 -3.15
C GLY A 65 -10.88 -0.10 -2.01
N ILE A 66 -9.61 -0.45 -1.71
CA ILE A 66 -8.82 0.22 -0.66
C ILE A 66 -8.25 1.57 -1.08
N PHE A 67 -8.34 1.92 -2.39
CA PHE A 67 -7.77 3.15 -2.93
C PHE A 67 -8.77 4.31 -2.84
N VAL A 68 -9.08 4.71 -1.61
CA VAL A 68 -9.94 5.86 -1.30
C VAL A 68 -9.12 7.06 -0.84
N GLY A 69 -9.60 8.28 -1.09
CA GLY A 69 -8.94 9.51 -0.67
C GLY A 69 -7.50 9.60 -1.16
N TYR A 70 -6.57 10.04 -0.29
CA TYR A 70 -5.16 10.24 -0.64
C TYR A 70 -4.47 8.99 -1.21
N ARG A 71 -4.89 7.77 -0.81
CA ARG A 71 -4.34 6.51 -1.33
C ARG A 71 -4.52 6.39 -2.84
N TYR A 72 -5.68 6.82 -3.35
CA TYR A 72 -5.96 6.85 -4.79
C TYR A 72 -5.10 7.89 -5.51
N TYR A 73 -5.05 9.12 -4.98
CA TYR A 73 -4.29 10.20 -5.61
C TYR A 73 -2.79 9.92 -5.63
N ASP A 74 -2.26 9.29 -4.58
CA ASP A 74 -0.86 8.89 -4.51
C ASP A 74 -0.55 7.79 -5.53
N GLU A 75 -1.38 6.75 -5.59
CA GLU A 75 -1.23 5.63 -6.51
C GLU A 75 -1.33 6.05 -7.98
N LYS A 76 -2.22 6.99 -8.30
CA LYS A 76 -2.41 7.50 -9.66
C LYS A 76 -1.45 8.64 -10.03
N GLY A 77 -0.66 9.15 -9.11
CA GLY A 77 0.21 10.30 -9.35
C GLY A 77 -0.58 11.58 -9.66
N ILE A 78 -1.83 11.70 -9.19
CA ILE A 78 -2.67 12.88 -9.41
C ILE A 78 -2.40 13.90 -8.30
N ASN A 79 -2.06 15.13 -8.68
CA ASN A 79 -1.93 16.22 -7.72
C ASN A 79 -3.31 16.73 -7.29
N PRO A 80 -3.63 16.68 -6.00
CA PRO A 80 -4.86 17.27 -5.48
C PRO A 80 -4.72 18.80 -5.34
N LEU A 81 -5.85 19.51 -5.25
CA LEU A 81 -5.88 20.93 -4.89
C LEU A 81 -5.37 21.12 -3.47
N PHE A 82 -5.89 20.34 -2.52
CA PHE A 82 -5.40 20.22 -1.15
C PHE A 82 -5.32 18.75 -0.74
N PRO A 83 -4.16 18.27 -0.31
CA PRO A 83 -4.00 16.88 0.10
C PRO A 83 -4.65 16.60 1.45
N PHE A 84 -4.94 15.32 1.70
CA PHE A 84 -5.34 14.84 3.02
C PHE A 84 -4.30 15.26 4.08
N GLY A 85 -4.78 15.72 5.22
CA GLY A 85 -3.93 16.18 6.31
C GLY A 85 -3.40 17.61 6.13
N HIS A 86 -3.69 18.32 5.02
CA HIS A 86 -3.26 19.70 4.81
C HIS A 86 -3.92 20.65 5.79
N GLY A 87 -3.15 21.63 6.26
CA GLY A 87 -3.64 22.72 7.08
C GLY A 87 -2.49 23.63 7.48
N LEU A 88 -2.70 24.93 7.37
CA LEU A 88 -1.72 25.97 7.69
C LEU A 88 -1.93 26.47 9.12
N SER A 89 -0.91 27.13 9.65
CA SER A 89 -0.90 27.79 10.96
C SER A 89 -0.40 29.23 10.80
N TYR A 90 -0.66 30.07 11.80
CA TYR A 90 -0.05 31.40 11.90
C TYR A 90 1.36 31.39 12.53
N THR A 91 1.89 30.16 12.78
CA THR A 91 3.27 29.91 13.17
C THR A 91 3.88 28.84 12.27
N THR A 92 5.14 28.52 12.46
CA THR A 92 5.88 27.52 11.68
C THR A 92 6.42 26.43 12.58
N PHE A 93 6.52 25.20 12.03
CA PHE A 93 7.00 24.04 12.78
C PHE A 93 8.11 23.32 12.01
N GLU A 94 9.13 22.91 12.73
CA GLU A 94 10.23 22.09 12.24
C GLU A 94 10.18 20.71 12.89
N TYR A 95 10.44 19.66 12.08
CA TYR A 95 10.49 18.27 12.52
C TYR A 95 11.94 17.81 12.53
N SER A 96 12.32 17.09 13.59
CA SER A 96 13.68 16.57 13.73
C SER A 96 13.69 15.26 14.52
N ASN A 97 14.83 14.57 14.52
CA ASN A 97 15.08 13.40 15.36
C ASN A 97 14.01 12.30 15.28
N LEU A 98 13.58 11.93 14.06
CA LEU A 98 12.74 10.75 13.87
C LEU A 98 13.55 9.51 14.25
N THR A 99 13.08 8.78 15.26
CA THR A 99 13.72 7.58 15.78
C THR A 99 12.73 6.46 15.99
N VAL A 100 13.19 5.23 15.86
CA VAL A 100 12.46 4.00 16.17
C VAL A 100 13.14 3.29 17.33
N SER A 101 12.36 2.54 18.13
CA SER A 101 12.89 1.80 19.28
C SER A 101 13.82 0.65 18.87
N GLU A 102 13.55 0.04 17.73
CA GLU A 102 14.31 -1.09 17.17
C GLU A 102 14.31 -0.97 15.64
N ASN A 103 15.40 -1.37 14.98
CA ASN A 103 15.49 -1.38 13.52
C ASN A 103 14.94 -2.67 12.90
N GLU A 104 14.74 -3.69 13.72
CA GLU A 104 14.14 -4.97 13.33
C GLU A 104 13.22 -5.44 14.44
N ILE A 105 11.97 -5.78 14.10
CA ILE A 105 10.96 -6.28 15.04
C ILE A 105 10.24 -7.48 14.47
N LYS A 106 9.64 -8.26 15.38
CA LYS A 106 8.66 -9.27 15.02
C LYS A 106 7.25 -8.70 15.13
N ASP A 107 6.32 -9.19 14.31
CA ASP A 107 4.94 -8.69 14.20
C ASP A 107 4.10 -8.82 15.49
N ASP A 108 4.54 -9.60 16.46
CA ASP A 108 3.93 -9.72 17.80
C ASP A 108 4.35 -8.61 18.78
N LYS A 109 5.27 -7.72 18.37
CA LYS A 109 5.76 -6.60 19.18
C LYS A 109 5.21 -5.26 18.74
N THR A 110 5.34 -4.28 19.61
CA THR A 110 5.00 -2.89 19.33
C THR A 110 6.25 -2.08 19.07
N LEU A 111 6.32 -1.42 17.92
CA LEU A 111 7.38 -0.46 17.59
C LEU A 111 7.02 0.90 18.17
N THR A 112 7.92 1.50 18.95
CA THR A 112 7.77 2.89 19.37
C THR A 112 8.50 3.81 18.40
N VAL A 113 7.78 4.80 17.86
CA VAL A 113 8.32 5.84 16.96
C VAL A 113 8.24 7.18 17.66
N MET A 114 9.31 7.95 17.59
CA MET A 114 9.39 9.28 18.22
C MET A 114 9.90 10.30 17.21
N VAL A 115 9.33 11.51 17.25
CA VAL A 115 9.76 12.65 16.45
C VAL A 115 9.70 13.92 17.29
N ASP A 116 10.73 14.77 17.22
CA ASP A 116 10.74 16.06 17.86
C ASP A 116 10.13 17.11 16.92
N VAL A 117 9.27 17.95 17.48
CA VAL A 117 8.62 19.06 16.77
C VAL A 117 8.91 20.36 17.50
N THR A 118 9.47 21.34 16.82
CA THR A 118 9.79 22.66 17.34
C THR A 118 8.90 23.72 16.69
N ASN A 119 8.26 24.55 17.50
CA ASN A 119 7.63 25.76 17.02
C ASN A 119 8.71 26.82 16.73
N THR A 120 8.97 27.08 15.47
CA THR A 120 10.02 28.00 15.02
C THR A 120 9.54 29.43 14.79
N GLY A 121 8.24 29.70 14.96
CA GLY A 121 7.67 31.03 14.83
C GLY A 121 7.59 31.77 16.17
N ASP A 122 6.94 32.91 16.13
CA ASP A 122 6.82 33.85 17.25
C ASP A 122 5.48 33.78 18.00
N ARG A 123 4.62 32.81 17.63
CA ARG A 123 3.30 32.58 18.23
C ARG A 123 3.15 31.18 18.76
N ASP A 124 2.40 31.04 19.82
CA ASP A 124 1.95 29.72 20.29
C ASP A 124 1.05 29.07 19.23
N GLY A 125 1.16 27.76 19.05
CA GLY A 125 0.37 27.02 18.07
C GLY A 125 0.24 25.56 18.39
N MET A 126 -0.61 24.89 17.61
CA MET A 126 -0.74 23.44 17.67
C MET A 126 -0.36 22.85 16.31
N GLU A 127 0.45 21.79 16.34
CA GLU A 127 0.75 20.99 15.16
C GLU A 127 0.17 19.61 15.28
N ILE A 128 -0.31 19.02 14.16
CA ILE A 128 -0.73 17.64 14.08
C ILE A 128 0.33 16.89 13.27
N VAL A 129 1.14 16.12 13.98
CA VAL A 129 2.12 15.21 13.40
C VAL A 129 1.39 14.00 12.87
N GLN A 130 1.60 13.65 11.62
CA GLN A 130 0.99 12.49 10.96
C GLN A 130 2.07 11.46 10.70
N LEU A 131 1.83 10.21 11.12
CA LEU A 131 2.75 9.10 10.92
C LEU A 131 2.17 8.15 9.88
N TYR A 132 2.93 7.94 8.82
CA TYR A 132 2.59 7.04 7.73
C TYR A 132 3.53 5.85 7.70
N VAL A 133 3.02 4.72 7.20
CA VAL A 133 3.79 3.50 6.97
C VAL A 133 3.61 3.08 5.51
N SER A 134 4.71 2.76 4.86
CA SER A 134 4.76 2.22 3.51
C SER A 134 5.44 0.85 3.53
N ASP A 135 4.89 -0.11 2.84
CA ASP A 135 5.58 -1.36 2.52
C ASP A 135 6.45 -1.12 1.28
N LYS A 136 7.73 -1.41 1.37
CA LYS A 136 8.67 -1.12 0.29
C LYS A 136 8.54 -2.09 -0.87
N GLU A 137 8.28 -3.37 -0.56
CA GLU A 137 8.16 -4.45 -1.54
C GLU A 137 7.03 -5.40 -1.10
N SER A 138 5.82 -5.16 -1.57
CA SER A 138 4.65 -5.98 -1.24
C SER A 138 4.30 -6.95 -2.37
N SER A 139 3.95 -8.19 -2.03
CA SER A 139 3.43 -9.20 -2.96
C SER A 139 2.02 -8.89 -3.45
N VAL A 140 1.28 -8.07 -2.70
CA VAL A 140 -0.06 -7.60 -3.04
C VAL A 140 -0.07 -6.10 -3.30
N ARG A 141 -1.04 -5.63 -4.08
CA ARG A 141 -1.17 -4.21 -4.34
C ARG A 141 -1.60 -3.45 -3.09
N ARG A 142 -0.73 -2.59 -2.57
CA ARG A 142 -0.98 -1.74 -1.39
C ARG A 142 -0.89 -0.26 -1.74
N PRO A 143 -1.53 0.63 -0.95
CA PRO A 143 -1.33 2.07 -1.09
C PRO A 143 0.14 2.46 -0.90
N VAL A 144 0.59 3.49 -1.63
CA VAL A 144 1.96 4.04 -1.50
C VAL A 144 2.34 4.31 -0.05
N ARG A 145 1.37 4.76 0.76
CA ARG A 145 1.51 4.96 2.21
C ARG A 145 0.17 4.92 2.89
N GLU A 146 0.17 4.59 4.17
CA GLU A 146 -1.04 4.55 4.99
C GLU A 146 -0.83 5.30 6.31
N LEU A 147 -1.75 6.20 6.66
CA LEU A 147 -1.75 6.84 7.98
C LEU A 147 -1.97 5.80 9.06
N LYS A 148 -1.02 5.67 9.97
CA LYS A 148 -1.07 4.72 11.09
C LYS A 148 -1.15 5.41 12.46
N GLY A 149 -0.91 6.71 12.51
CA GLY A 149 -1.06 7.49 13.73
C GLY A 149 -1.03 9.00 13.48
N PHE A 150 -1.56 9.75 14.43
CA PHE A 150 -1.39 11.21 14.48
C PHE A 150 -1.38 11.67 15.94
N GLU A 151 -0.63 12.76 16.20
CA GLU A 151 -0.51 13.37 17.53
C GLU A 151 -0.65 14.87 17.40
N LYS A 152 -1.51 15.48 18.24
CA LYS A 152 -1.70 16.93 18.27
C LYS A 152 -0.96 17.54 19.45
N LEU A 153 0.03 18.36 19.15
CA LEU A 153 0.92 18.97 20.13
C LEU A 153 0.64 20.48 20.24
N PHE A 154 0.40 20.98 21.44
CA PHE A 154 0.45 22.42 21.72
C PHE A 154 1.92 22.79 22.01
N LEU A 155 2.45 23.80 21.28
CA LEU A 155 3.82 24.30 21.43
C LEU A 155 3.80 25.82 21.59
N LYS A 156 4.46 26.30 22.63
CA LYS A 156 4.77 27.72 22.75
C LYS A 156 5.79 28.12 21.69
N ALA A 157 5.88 29.42 21.40
CA ALA A 157 6.93 29.96 20.55
C ALA A 157 8.32 29.53 21.06
N GLY A 158 9.12 28.91 20.18
CA GLY A 158 10.44 28.35 20.49
C GLY A 158 10.45 27.03 21.26
N GLU A 159 9.29 26.47 21.61
CA GLU A 159 9.20 25.18 22.35
C GLU A 159 9.38 24.01 21.43
N THR A 160 10.10 22.98 21.91
CA THR A 160 10.20 21.66 21.29
C THR A 160 9.46 20.62 22.13
N LYS A 161 8.64 19.79 21.50
CA LYS A 161 7.97 18.64 22.11
C LYS A 161 8.17 17.39 21.26
N LYS A 162 8.03 16.25 21.91
CA LYS A 162 8.14 14.94 21.29
C LYS A 162 6.74 14.37 21.03
N ALA A 163 6.46 14.00 19.77
CA ALA A 163 5.35 13.12 19.43
C ALA A 163 5.81 11.67 19.57
N VAL A 164 4.96 10.81 20.14
CA VAL A 164 5.26 9.41 20.37
C VAL A 164 4.14 8.55 19.82
N PHE A 165 4.49 7.56 19.02
CA PHE A 165 3.56 6.64 18.38
C PHE A 165 3.90 5.21 18.74
N HIS A 166 2.88 4.37 18.81
CA HIS A 166 3.01 2.93 19.04
C HIS A 166 2.38 2.19 17.86
N LEU A 167 3.22 1.55 17.07
CA LEU A 167 2.82 0.77 15.91
C LEU A 167 2.76 -0.72 16.29
N ASP A 168 1.59 -1.29 16.22
CA ASP A 168 1.31 -2.71 16.44
C ASP A 168 1.32 -3.50 15.11
N LYS A 169 1.02 -4.80 15.15
CA LYS A 169 0.90 -5.69 13.99
C LYS A 169 0.04 -5.06 12.87
N ARG A 170 -1.11 -4.45 13.23
CA ARG A 170 -2.05 -3.86 12.28
C ARG A 170 -1.45 -2.69 11.50
N SER A 171 -0.43 -2.06 12.02
CA SER A 171 0.26 -0.95 11.36
C SER A 171 1.04 -1.40 10.12
N PHE A 172 1.46 -2.65 10.06
CA PHE A 172 2.26 -3.24 8.98
C PHE A 172 1.47 -4.21 8.09
N ALA A 173 0.32 -4.70 8.61
CA ALA A 173 -0.45 -5.76 7.99
C ALA A 173 -1.39 -5.28 6.88
N TYR A 174 -1.70 -6.22 5.98
CA TYR A 174 -2.91 -6.20 5.17
C TYR A 174 -3.85 -7.35 5.57
N TYR A 175 -5.12 -7.28 5.18
CA TYR A 175 -6.06 -8.36 5.44
C TYR A 175 -5.92 -9.43 4.37
N GLU A 176 -5.64 -10.66 4.78
CA GLU A 176 -5.47 -11.81 3.90
C GLU A 176 -6.71 -12.72 3.97
N PRO A 177 -7.49 -12.81 2.88
CA PRO A 177 -8.71 -13.61 2.88
C PRO A 177 -8.49 -15.10 3.13
N ASP A 178 -7.39 -15.66 2.67
CA ASP A 178 -7.13 -17.10 2.76
C ASP A 178 -6.94 -17.60 4.20
N ILE A 179 -6.41 -16.74 5.07
CA ILE A 179 -6.28 -17.03 6.51
C ILE A 179 -7.35 -16.32 7.35
N HIS A 180 -8.24 -15.54 6.73
CA HIS A 180 -9.25 -14.71 7.40
C HIS A 180 -8.69 -13.83 8.52
N ASP A 181 -7.46 -13.32 8.36
CA ASP A 181 -6.75 -12.52 9.37
C ASP A 181 -5.80 -11.51 8.74
N TRP A 182 -5.19 -10.70 9.60
CA TRP A 182 -4.18 -9.69 9.24
C TRP A 182 -2.81 -10.34 9.12
N PHE A 183 -2.23 -10.21 7.94
CA PHE A 183 -0.94 -10.77 7.58
C PHE A 183 0.11 -9.68 7.43
N VAL A 184 1.30 -9.90 7.96
CA VAL A 184 2.49 -9.06 7.79
C VAL A 184 3.50 -9.81 6.95
N GLU A 185 3.87 -9.26 5.81
CA GLU A 185 4.97 -9.78 5.00
C GLU A 185 6.30 -9.48 5.68
N TYR A 186 7.25 -10.39 5.55
CA TYR A 186 8.63 -10.09 5.92
C TYR A 186 9.19 -9.06 4.94
N GLY A 187 9.73 -7.96 5.47
CA GLY A 187 10.31 -6.95 4.59
C GLY A 187 10.68 -5.65 5.29
N GLU A 188 11.16 -4.73 4.48
CA GLU A 188 11.49 -3.37 4.89
C GLU A 188 10.26 -2.46 4.77
N PHE A 189 9.89 -1.83 5.87
CA PHE A 189 8.84 -0.83 5.93
C PHE A 189 9.44 0.55 6.13
N ILE A 190 8.90 1.54 5.43
CA ILE A 190 9.28 2.94 5.57
C ILE A 190 8.31 3.62 6.53
N ILE A 191 8.86 4.26 7.56
CA ILE A 191 8.13 5.07 8.53
C ILE A 191 8.34 6.53 8.17
N GLU A 192 7.27 7.27 7.93
CA GLU A 192 7.29 8.64 7.46
C GLU A 192 6.53 9.55 8.42
N ALA A 193 7.16 10.64 8.85
CA ALA A 193 6.52 11.69 9.65
C ALA A 193 6.32 12.94 8.79
N GLY A 194 5.10 13.46 8.78
CA GLY A 194 4.75 14.62 7.98
C GLY A 194 3.63 15.47 8.54
N SER A 195 3.42 16.64 7.94
CA SER A 195 2.32 17.56 8.26
C SER A 195 1.07 17.31 7.40
N SER A 196 1.21 16.51 6.34
CA SER A 196 0.13 16.04 5.45
C SER A 196 0.60 14.81 4.67
N SER A 197 -0.30 14.16 3.93
CA SER A 197 0.05 13.03 3.05
C SER A 197 1.03 13.39 1.93
N ARG A 198 1.22 14.67 1.63
CA ARG A 198 2.13 15.18 0.59
C ARG A 198 3.24 16.08 1.15
N ASP A 199 3.26 16.34 2.44
CA ASP A 199 4.33 17.09 3.12
C ASP A 199 5.01 16.17 4.15
N ILE A 200 5.77 15.19 3.62
CA ILE A 200 6.60 14.29 4.42
C ILE A 200 7.91 15.00 4.73
N ARG A 201 8.26 15.07 6.00
CA ARG A 201 9.41 15.83 6.49
C ARG A 201 10.59 14.96 6.89
N LEU A 202 10.30 13.78 7.44
CA LEU A 202 11.30 12.84 7.90
C LEU A 202 10.87 11.42 7.53
N SER A 203 11.86 10.55 7.25
CA SER A 203 11.63 9.14 7.02
C SER A 203 12.75 8.29 7.63
N THR A 204 12.40 7.09 8.04
CA THR A 204 13.32 6.03 8.47
C THR A 204 12.76 4.69 8.05
N SER A 205 13.52 3.60 8.19
CA SER A 205 13.05 2.27 7.87
C SER A 205 13.15 1.31 9.05
N VAL A 206 12.36 0.26 9.00
CA VAL A 206 12.37 -0.85 9.95
C VAL A 206 12.12 -2.16 9.19
N TYR A 207 12.80 -3.24 9.58
CA TYR A 207 12.49 -4.58 9.12
C TYR A 207 11.47 -5.23 10.04
N VAL A 208 10.41 -5.78 9.45
CA VAL A 208 9.37 -6.50 10.20
C VAL A 208 9.35 -7.95 9.73
N SER A 209 9.30 -8.88 10.69
CA SER A 209 9.19 -10.31 10.43
C SER A 209 7.92 -10.88 11.04
N SER A 210 7.42 -11.99 10.47
CA SER A 210 6.28 -12.75 10.97
C SER A 210 6.57 -14.24 10.91
N ASP A 211 6.08 -15.01 11.86
CA ASP A 211 6.09 -16.47 11.81
C ASP A 211 4.88 -17.03 11.07
N THR A 212 3.89 -16.20 10.79
CA THR A 212 2.69 -16.61 10.05
C THR A 212 3.07 -16.92 8.61
N LYS A 213 2.70 -18.11 8.14
CA LYS A 213 2.87 -18.53 6.75
C LYS A 213 1.52 -18.52 6.06
N LEU A 214 1.48 -18.01 4.84
CA LEU A 214 0.29 -18.15 4.01
C LEU A 214 0.17 -19.57 3.47
N PRO A 215 -1.04 -20.15 3.42
CA PRO A 215 -1.26 -21.41 2.74
C PRO A 215 -0.96 -21.21 1.25
N VAL A 216 -0.17 -22.11 0.70
CA VAL A 216 0.10 -22.14 -0.74
C VAL A 216 -1.03 -22.92 -1.40
N HIS A 217 -1.82 -22.25 -2.24
CA HIS A 217 -2.89 -22.88 -3.00
C HIS A 217 -2.79 -22.53 -4.48
N PHE A 218 -2.55 -23.51 -5.31
CA PHE A 218 -2.47 -23.35 -6.75
C PHE A 218 -3.81 -23.63 -7.44
N THR A 219 -4.03 -22.91 -8.52
CA THR A 219 -5.18 -23.10 -9.41
C THR A 219 -4.72 -23.17 -10.87
N LEU A 220 -5.62 -23.47 -11.78
CA LEU A 220 -5.31 -23.37 -13.21
C LEU A 220 -5.01 -21.94 -13.68
N ASN A 221 -5.31 -20.93 -12.88
CA ASN A 221 -4.97 -19.53 -13.15
C ASN A 221 -3.60 -19.14 -12.61
N THR A 222 -2.99 -19.94 -11.73
CA THR A 222 -1.63 -19.72 -11.23
C THR A 222 -0.64 -19.76 -12.38
N THR A 223 0.32 -18.85 -12.38
CA THR A 223 1.31 -18.76 -13.44
C THR A 223 2.31 -19.93 -13.37
N CYS A 224 2.87 -20.26 -14.50
CA CYS A 224 3.92 -21.29 -14.57
C CYS A 224 5.13 -20.92 -13.71
N GLY A 225 5.47 -19.63 -13.62
CA GLY A 225 6.56 -19.14 -12.79
C GLY A 225 6.32 -19.33 -11.30
N GLU A 226 5.10 -19.04 -10.82
CA GLU A 226 4.71 -19.27 -9.42
C GLU A 226 4.81 -20.75 -9.05
N ILE A 227 4.27 -21.64 -9.88
CA ILE A 227 4.37 -23.09 -9.65
C ILE A 227 5.83 -23.56 -9.68
N ASN A 228 6.64 -23.07 -10.63
CA ASN A 228 8.06 -23.43 -10.74
C ASN A 228 8.93 -22.88 -9.60
N SER A 229 8.41 -21.95 -8.80
CA SER A 229 9.14 -21.36 -7.67
C SER A 229 9.33 -22.32 -6.49
N ILE A 230 8.46 -23.34 -6.35
CA ILE A 230 8.56 -24.35 -5.29
C ILE A 230 9.06 -25.70 -5.85
N PRO A 231 9.79 -26.50 -5.05
CA PRO A 231 10.37 -27.77 -5.51
C PRO A 231 9.35 -28.76 -6.08
N GLU A 232 8.20 -28.93 -5.41
CA GLU A 232 7.13 -29.86 -5.81
C GLU A 232 6.45 -29.40 -7.10
N GLY A 233 6.18 -28.11 -7.23
CA GLY A 233 5.62 -27.50 -8.42
C GLY A 233 6.57 -27.57 -9.60
N ARG A 234 7.89 -27.41 -9.37
CA ARG A 234 8.93 -27.58 -10.39
C ARG A 234 8.92 -28.99 -10.96
N ALA A 235 8.86 -30.02 -10.11
CA ALA A 235 8.79 -31.40 -10.56
C ALA A 235 7.54 -31.68 -11.42
N MET A 236 6.40 -31.13 -11.03
CA MET A 236 5.18 -31.22 -11.82
C MET A 236 5.33 -30.48 -13.16
N PHE A 237 5.91 -29.31 -13.17
CA PHE A 237 6.09 -28.47 -14.35
C PHE A 237 7.07 -29.10 -15.35
N GLU A 238 8.20 -29.63 -14.88
CA GLU A 238 9.17 -30.39 -15.72
C GLU A 238 8.54 -31.59 -16.38
N ASN A 239 7.68 -32.34 -15.67
CA ASN A 239 6.91 -33.44 -16.23
C ASN A 239 5.98 -32.98 -17.36
N ILE A 240 5.28 -31.84 -17.18
CA ILE A 240 4.43 -31.25 -18.23
C ILE A 240 5.28 -30.86 -19.43
N LEU A 241 6.38 -30.12 -19.22
CA LEU A 241 7.26 -29.67 -20.30
C LEU A 241 7.88 -30.81 -21.09
N SER A 242 8.22 -31.91 -20.44
CA SER A 242 8.78 -33.11 -21.11
C SER A 242 7.81 -33.77 -22.11
N GLN A 243 6.51 -33.50 -21.97
CA GLN A 243 5.46 -34.03 -22.83
C GLN A 243 5.08 -33.05 -23.95
N ILE A 244 5.56 -31.79 -23.89
CA ILE A 244 5.27 -30.75 -24.89
C ILE A 244 6.37 -30.78 -25.95
N ASP A 245 6.04 -31.26 -27.15
CA ASP A 245 6.92 -31.09 -28.32
C ASP A 245 6.84 -29.63 -28.78
N CYS A 246 7.83 -28.84 -28.38
CA CYS A 246 7.87 -27.40 -28.69
C CYS A 246 8.29 -27.10 -30.14
N GLY A 247 8.44 -28.11 -30.99
CA GLY A 247 8.77 -27.91 -32.41
C GLY A 247 10.18 -27.37 -32.68
N PHE A 248 10.98 -27.17 -31.66
CA PHE A 248 12.40 -26.87 -31.75
C PHE A 248 13.16 -28.17 -31.79
N GLY A 249 13.06 -28.87 -32.94
CA GLY A 249 13.63 -30.21 -33.14
C GLY A 249 15.11 -30.29 -32.83
N ASP A 250 15.58 -31.50 -32.69
CA ASP A 250 16.90 -32.09 -32.39
C ASP A 250 18.14 -31.54 -33.15
N THR A 251 18.09 -30.30 -33.65
CA THR A 251 19.12 -29.73 -34.55
C THR A 251 19.91 -28.57 -33.95
N ALA A 252 19.79 -28.29 -32.65
CA ALA A 252 20.56 -27.24 -32.03
C ALA A 252 21.84 -27.79 -31.37
N SER A 253 23.00 -27.23 -31.72
CA SER A 253 24.23 -27.33 -30.93
C SER A 253 23.92 -26.94 -29.47
N ASP A 254 24.58 -27.56 -28.50
CA ASP A 254 24.29 -27.39 -27.05
C ASP A 254 24.07 -25.95 -26.56
N ASP A 255 24.80 -25.00 -27.14
CA ASP A 255 24.66 -23.56 -26.78
C ASP A 255 23.37 -22.92 -27.30
N LEU A 256 22.89 -23.30 -28.49
CA LEU A 256 21.62 -22.80 -29.06
C LEU A 256 20.41 -23.44 -28.34
N GLY A 257 20.54 -24.67 -27.88
CA GLY A 257 19.52 -25.35 -27.09
C GLY A 257 19.30 -24.72 -25.71
N ALA A 258 20.37 -24.30 -25.04
CA ALA A 258 20.29 -23.60 -23.73
C ALA A 258 19.58 -22.24 -23.86
N SER A 259 19.96 -21.42 -24.86
CA SER A 259 19.32 -20.12 -25.10
C SER A 259 17.85 -20.24 -25.51
N ALA A 260 17.49 -21.25 -26.29
CA ALA A 260 16.09 -21.52 -26.66
C ALA A 260 15.25 -21.94 -25.46
N LYS A 261 15.82 -22.75 -24.55
CA LYS A 261 15.15 -23.15 -23.30
C LYS A 261 14.93 -21.96 -22.38
N GLU A 262 15.93 -21.12 -22.14
CA GLU A 262 15.81 -19.89 -21.34
C GLU A 262 14.77 -18.94 -21.91
N MET A 263 14.74 -18.77 -23.22
CA MET A 263 13.74 -17.93 -23.90
C MET A 263 12.32 -18.48 -23.74
N MET A 264 12.15 -19.81 -23.82
CA MET A 264 10.87 -20.46 -23.62
C MET A 264 10.42 -20.35 -22.15
N GLU A 265 11.30 -20.59 -21.21
CA GLU A 265 11.02 -20.42 -19.77
C GLU A 265 10.59 -18.98 -19.46
N ALA A 266 11.27 -17.98 -20.03
CA ALA A 266 10.90 -16.59 -19.90
C ALA A 266 9.51 -16.28 -20.49
N MET A 267 9.20 -16.86 -21.66
CA MET A 267 7.94 -16.64 -22.37
C MET A 267 6.72 -17.25 -21.62
N ILE A 268 6.90 -18.42 -21.01
CA ILE A 268 5.80 -19.12 -20.33
C ILE A 268 5.69 -18.75 -18.84
N ARG A 269 6.69 -18.07 -18.27
CA ARG A 269 6.77 -17.73 -16.85
C ARG A 269 5.50 -17.07 -16.33
N ASP A 270 5.00 -16.10 -17.07
CA ASP A 270 3.84 -15.30 -16.66
C ASP A 270 2.52 -15.86 -17.24
N MET A 271 2.57 -17.02 -17.91
CA MET A 271 1.37 -17.67 -18.44
C MET A 271 0.66 -18.47 -17.36
N PRO A 272 -0.68 -18.34 -17.23
CA PRO A 272 -1.48 -19.25 -16.40
C PRO A 272 -1.38 -20.71 -16.91
N LEU A 273 -1.35 -21.69 -16.01
CA LEU A 273 -1.31 -23.11 -16.35
C LEU A 273 -2.36 -23.53 -17.39
N ARG A 274 -3.59 -23.00 -17.27
CA ARG A 274 -4.66 -23.28 -18.23
C ARG A 274 -4.28 -22.97 -19.68
N THR A 275 -3.36 -22.03 -19.88
CA THR A 275 -2.94 -21.59 -21.21
C THR A 275 -2.05 -22.63 -21.88
N LEU A 276 -1.28 -23.40 -21.11
CA LEU A 276 -0.44 -24.49 -21.64
C LEU A 276 -1.26 -25.52 -22.39
N VAL A 277 -2.48 -25.83 -21.94
CA VAL A 277 -3.38 -26.77 -22.61
C VAL A 277 -3.69 -26.35 -24.06
N THR A 278 -3.70 -25.05 -24.34
CA THR A 278 -3.99 -24.52 -25.69
C THR A 278 -2.80 -24.54 -26.63
N PHE A 279 -1.59 -24.59 -26.10
CA PHE A 279 -0.34 -24.65 -26.88
C PHE A 279 0.17 -26.06 -27.09
N THR A 280 -0.43 -27.04 -26.44
CA THR A 280 -0.02 -28.45 -26.56
C THR A 280 -0.97 -29.17 -27.49
N ASN A 281 -0.45 -29.78 -28.55
CA ASN A 281 -1.18 -30.77 -29.37
C ASN A 281 -1.05 -32.19 -28.77
N VAL A 282 -0.71 -32.29 -27.47
CA VAL A 282 -0.55 -33.59 -26.78
C VAL A 282 -1.89 -34.06 -26.28
N PRO A 283 -2.42 -35.19 -26.78
CA PRO A 283 -3.74 -35.69 -26.40
C PRO A 283 -3.90 -35.95 -24.90
N ASP A 284 -2.79 -36.18 -24.19
CA ASP A 284 -2.76 -36.47 -22.77
C ASP A 284 -2.74 -35.23 -21.87
N ILE A 285 -2.47 -34.04 -22.40
CA ILE A 285 -2.50 -32.79 -21.64
C ILE A 285 -3.86 -32.11 -21.81
N THR A 286 -4.84 -32.62 -21.11
CA THR A 286 -6.18 -32.02 -21.05
C THR A 286 -6.34 -31.09 -19.87
N ARG A 287 -7.32 -30.18 -19.94
CA ARG A 287 -7.67 -29.32 -18.81
C ARG A 287 -8.03 -30.11 -17.55
N ALA A 288 -8.73 -31.26 -17.72
CA ALA A 288 -9.11 -32.13 -16.60
C ALA A 288 -7.87 -32.73 -15.92
N LYS A 289 -6.91 -33.25 -16.70
CA LYS A 289 -5.67 -33.79 -16.15
C LYS A 289 -4.79 -32.72 -15.49
N MET A 290 -4.77 -31.52 -16.05
CA MET A 290 -4.06 -30.41 -15.45
C MET A 290 -4.70 -30.00 -14.10
N SER A 291 -6.05 -30.01 -14.01
CA SER A 291 -6.77 -29.79 -12.75
C SER A 291 -6.42 -30.83 -11.69
N GLU A 292 -6.45 -32.11 -12.07
CA GLU A 292 -6.04 -33.21 -11.19
C GLU A 292 -4.60 -33.09 -10.69
N MET A 293 -3.68 -32.67 -11.55
CA MET A 293 -2.27 -32.47 -11.16
C MET A 293 -2.13 -31.31 -10.14
N VAL A 294 -2.88 -30.23 -10.33
CA VAL A 294 -2.91 -29.09 -9.40
C VAL A 294 -3.56 -29.48 -8.07
N GLU A 295 -4.64 -30.24 -8.09
CA GLU A 295 -5.28 -30.76 -6.87
C GLU A 295 -4.32 -31.64 -6.07
N ASN A 296 -3.65 -32.60 -6.73
CA ASN A 296 -2.63 -33.46 -6.10
C ASN A 296 -1.46 -32.64 -5.52
N LEU A 297 -1.04 -31.58 -6.21
CA LEU A 297 0.00 -30.67 -5.70
C LEU A 297 -0.46 -29.96 -4.43
N ASN A 298 -1.67 -29.43 -4.42
CA ASN A 298 -2.26 -28.77 -3.24
C ASN A 298 -2.41 -29.72 -2.06
N GLU A 299 -2.83 -30.97 -2.28
CA GLU A 299 -2.91 -32.01 -1.23
C GLU A 299 -1.53 -32.29 -0.63
N MET A 300 -0.49 -32.46 -1.46
CA MET A 300 0.89 -32.66 -0.98
C MET A 300 1.42 -31.47 -0.17
N LEU A 301 0.99 -30.26 -0.48
CA LEU A 301 1.41 -29.05 0.24
C LEU A 301 0.65 -28.86 1.57
N ALA A 302 -0.61 -29.30 1.63
CA ALA A 302 -1.42 -29.26 2.84
C ALA A 302 -0.95 -30.23 3.93
N GLU A 303 -0.23 -31.30 3.56
CA GLU A 303 0.33 -32.31 4.49
C GLU A 303 1.67 -31.89 5.12
N LYS A 304 2.26 -30.75 4.70
CA LYS A 304 3.55 -30.21 5.19
C LYS A 304 3.37 -29.06 6.16
#